data_b9ef6f80af16ca486a624c90aa59c828
#
_entry.id   b9ef6f80af16ca486a624c90aa59c828
#
_cell.length_a   1.000
_cell.length_b   1.000
_cell.length_c   1.000
_cell.angle_alpha   90.00
_cell.angle_beta   90.00
_cell.angle_gamma   90.00
#
_symmetry.space_group_name_H-M   'P 1'
#
loop_
_entity.id
_entity.type
_entity.pdbx_description
1 polymer ?
#
loop_
_entity_poly.entity_id
_entity_poly.type
_entity_poly.pdbx_seq_one_letter_code
_entity_poly.pdbx_strand_id
1 'polypeptide(L)'
;QFILVLRKVDALKVVLPEVNKLFGIPGPIRWHPEIDSGLHTCMTLHKVSTLTKSTVVRFAMLCHDLGKGETPTVLWPHHRLHNQLGIKPLKCLCQRLRVPTDYEQFAYIVVLYHSEMHHLYRKGAQGIVSLLDKLDAWRKPERIEPFVLCCMCDFLGRKGFENRPFPRAQYFLSIFSICRNVKAKEFVEAGFKGKDIADKMFSKRVELVEDYIKTLPEEELNDSSNEKPANVKEKVKTYERKPQNKLKIQKGFFKLRLNQN
;
A
#
# COMPACT_ATOMS: atom_id res chain seq x y z
N GLN A 1 3.38 17.50 4.61
CA GLN A 1 3.18 18.94 4.26
C GLN A 1 3.44 19.22 2.78
N PHE A 2 4.52 18.73 2.16
CA PHE A 2 4.90 19.04 0.76
C PHE A 2 3.73 18.86 -0.24
N ILE A 3 3.06 17.73 -0.23
CA ILE A 3 1.91 17.44 -1.12
C ILE A 3 0.77 18.47 -0.92
N LEU A 4 0.47 18.80 0.33
CA LEU A 4 -0.60 19.76 0.65
C LEU A 4 -0.24 21.18 0.23
N VAL A 5 1.03 21.57 0.33
CA VAL A 5 1.51 22.87 -0.17
C VAL A 5 1.40 22.95 -1.68
N LEU A 6 1.92 21.93 -2.41
CA LEU A 6 1.78 21.87 -3.87
C LEU A 6 0.31 21.94 -4.32
N ARG A 7 -0.57 21.26 -3.57
CA ARG A 7 -2.02 21.31 -3.86
C ARG A 7 -2.60 22.71 -3.64
N LYS A 8 -2.22 23.37 -2.53
CA LYS A 8 -2.72 24.72 -2.18
C LYS A 8 -2.37 25.75 -3.24
N VAL A 9 -1.17 25.65 -3.82
CA VAL A 9 -0.71 26.56 -4.89
C VAL A 9 -1.03 26.05 -6.28
N ASP A 10 -1.87 25.02 -6.41
CA ASP A 10 -2.33 24.41 -7.66
C ASP A 10 -1.20 23.77 -8.52
N ALA A 11 -0.03 23.58 -7.94
CA ALA A 11 1.12 22.99 -8.60
C ALA A 11 1.08 21.44 -8.62
N LEU A 12 0.33 20.81 -7.69
CA LEU A 12 0.27 19.34 -7.58
C LEU A 12 -0.21 18.68 -8.87
N LYS A 13 -1.16 19.27 -9.56
CA LYS A 13 -1.70 18.76 -10.85
C LYS A 13 -0.68 18.77 -11.98
N VAL A 14 0.40 19.57 -11.86
CA VAL A 14 1.49 19.66 -12.85
C VAL A 14 2.63 18.71 -12.44
N VAL A 15 3.02 18.75 -11.17
CA VAL A 15 4.19 18.02 -10.67
C VAL A 15 3.88 16.52 -10.45
N LEU A 16 2.73 16.22 -9.84
CA LEU A 16 2.29 14.85 -9.51
C LEU A 16 0.80 14.68 -9.86
N PRO A 17 0.43 14.73 -11.16
CA PRO A 17 -0.97 14.63 -11.59
C PRO A 17 -1.63 13.33 -11.13
N GLU A 18 -0.88 12.23 -11.03
CA GLU A 18 -1.35 10.93 -10.57
C GLU A 18 -1.80 10.99 -9.11
N VAL A 19 -1.03 11.65 -8.26
CA VAL A 19 -1.36 11.87 -6.85
C VAL A 19 -2.49 12.89 -6.70
N ASN A 20 -2.49 13.94 -7.55
CA ASN A 20 -3.56 14.94 -7.54
C ASN A 20 -4.93 14.34 -7.83
N LYS A 21 -5.02 13.33 -8.69
CA LYS A 21 -6.27 12.60 -8.99
C LYS A 21 -6.91 11.94 -7.78
N LEU A 22 -6.14 11.59 -6.75
CA LEU A 22 -6.65 10.90 -5.56
C LEU A 22 -7.54 11.80 -4.69
N PHE A 23 -7.36 13.11 -4.76
CA PHE A 23 -8.14 14.04 -3.97
C PHE A 23 -9.56 14.19 -4.52
N GLY A 24 -10.54 14.10 -3.63
CA GLY A 24 -11.97 14.08 -3.97
C GLY A 24 -12.50 12.69 -4.33
N ILE A 25 -11.68 11.64 -4.23
CA ILE A 25 -12.10 10.26 -4.44
C ILE A 25 -12.45 9.62 -3.10
N PRO A 26 -13.73 9.20 -2.89
CA PRO A 26 -14.16 8.67 -1.60
C PRO A 26 -13.69 7.23 -1.40
N GLY A 27 -13.09 6.93 -0.25
CA GLY A 27 -12.93 5.56 0.25
C GLY A 27 -14.13 5.10 1.09
N PRO A 28 -14.29 3.78 1.35
CA PRO A 28 -15.38 3.28 2.17
C PRO A 28 -15.21 3.74 3.62
N ILE A 29 -16.18 4.49 4.13
CA ILE A 29 -16.15 5.14 5.45
C ILE A 29 -15.85 4.18 6.61
N ARG A 30 -16.25 2.91 6.46
CA ARG A 30 -15.97 1.86 7.44
C ARG A 30 -14.48 1.63 7.65
N TRP A 31 -13.69 1.73 6.57
CA TRP A 31 -12.27 1.41 6.55
C TRP A 31 -11.39 2.65 6.41
N HIS A 32 -11.97 3.73 5.89
CA HIS A 32 -11.33 5.03 5.64
C HIS A 32 -12.19 6.15 6.22
N PRO A 33 -12.17 6.37 7.55
CA PRO A 33 -12.96 7.43 8.19
C PRO A 33 -12.59 8.83 7.71
N GLU A 34 -11.38 9.02 7.16
CA GLU A 34 -10.91 10.22 6.47
C GLU A 34 -11.62 10.46 5.13
N ILE A 35 -12.27 9.43 4.58
CA ILE A 35 -13.06 9.39 3.34
C ILE A 35 -12.23 9.67 2.07
N ASP A 36 -11.47 10.74 2.01
CA ASP A 36 -10.73 11.20 0.82
C ASP A 36 -9.42 10.41 0.64
N SER A 37 -9.25 9.75 -0.53
CA SER A 37 -8.07 8.93 -0.84
C SER A 37 -6.77 9.74 -0.92
N GLY A 38 -6.84 11.02 -1.31
CA GLY A 38 -5.66 11.90 -1.32
C GLY A 38 -5.24 12.30 0.09
N LEU A 39 -6.20 12.56 0.99
CA LEU A 39 -5.92 12.78 2.42
C LEU A 39 -5.36 11.50 3.05
N HIS A 40 -5.94 10.33 2.76
CA HIS A 40 -5.41 9.04 3.19
C HIS A 40 -3.94 8.88 2.80
N THR A 41 -3.60 9.12 1.51
CA THR A 41 -2.21 9.08 1.04
C THR A 41 -1.30 10.02 1.82
N CYS A 42 -1.76 11.23 2.15
CA CYS A 42 -0.97 12.15 2.97
C CYS A 42 -0.78 11.65 4.41
N MET A 43 -1.79 11.02 5.01
CA MET A 43 -1.73 10.48 6.37
C MET A 43 -0.80 9.26 6.44
N THR A 44 -0.89 8.33 5.50
CA THR A 44 0.00 7.17 5.41
C THR A 44 1.45 7.59 5.15
N LEU A 45 1.66 8.60 4.28
CA LEU A 45 2.99 9.17 4.02
C LEU A 45 3.56 9.86 5.27
N HIS A 46 2.73 10.55 6.05
CA HIS A 46 3.13 11.08 7.33
C HIS A 46 3.53 9.96 8.30
N LYS A 47 2.69 8.94 8.46
CA LYS A 47 2.98 7.79 9.35
C LYS A 47 4.30 7.12 8.98
N VAL A 48 4.53 6.77 7.73
CA VAL A 48 5.78 6.13 7.31
C VAL A 48 6.99 7.03 7.53
N SER A 49 6.84 8.36 7.42
CA SER A 49 7.94 9.30 7.64
C SER A 49 8.41 9.37 9.08
N THR A 50 7.56 8.97 10.05
CA THR A 50 7.93 8.87 11.47
C THR A 50 8.64 7.55 11.80
N LEU A 51 8.49 6.51 10.96
CA LEU A 51 8.99 5.16 11.24
C LEU A 51 10.25 4.80 10.46
N THR A 52 10.49 5.42 9.31
CA THR A 52 11.70 5.15 8.51
C THR A 52 12.19 6.38 7.77
N LYS A 53 13.52 6.43 7.55
CA LYS A 53 14.15 7.42 6.67
C LYS A 53 14.28 6.93 5.22
N SER A 54 13.95 5.66 4.94
CA SER A 54 14.07 5.08 3.60
C SER A 54 13.18 5.81 2.60
N THR A 55 13.80 6.45 1.62
CA THR A 55 13.10 7.17 0.55
C THR A 55 12.40 6.22 -0.41
N VAL A 56 12.92 5.00 -0.60
CA VAL A 56 12.28 3.92 -1.38
C VAL A 56 10.92 3.55 -0.77
N VAL A 57 10.87 3.33 0.55
CA VAL A 57 9.64 2.99 1.27
C VAL A 57 8.64 4.15 1.23
N ARG A 58 9.11 5.38 1.45
CA ARG A 58 8.27 6.58 1.39
C ARG A 58 7.69 6.82 0.00
N PHE A 59 8.49 6.57 -1.06
CA PHE A 59 8.02 6.65 -2.44
C PHE A 59 6.95 5.58 -2.73
N ALA A 60 7.16 4.34 -2.30
CA ALA A 60 6.17 3.29 -2.45
C ALA A 60 4.85 3.64 -1.76
N MET A 61 4.90 4.22 -0.55
CA MET A 61 3.72 4.72 0.15
C MET A 61 3.02 5.89 -0.56
N LEU A 62 3.76 6.77 -1.23
CA LEU A 62 3.16 7.80 -2.06
C LEU A 62 2.34 7.20 -3.22
N CYS A 63 2.77 6.04 -3.72
CA CYS A 63 2.22 5.41 -4.91
C CYS A 63 1.17 4.33 -4.63
N HIS A 64 1.05 3.81 -3.39
CA HIS A 64 0.32 2.58 -3.08
C HIS A 64 -1.12 2.56 -3.61
N ASP A 65 -1.80 3.68 -3.58
CA ASP A 65 -3.21 3.85 -3.90
C ASP A 65 -3.48 4.59 -5.24
N LEU A 66 -2.47 4.82 -6.08
CA LEU A 66 -2.63 5.56 -7.35
C LEU A 66 -3.78 5.04 -8.22
N GLY A 67 -4.05 3.74 -8.15
CA GLY A 67 -5.11 3.11 -8.91
C GLY A 67 -6.52 3.51 -8.49
N LYS A 68 -6.73 4.04 -7.28
CA LYS A 68 -8.04 4.59 -6.89
C LYS A 68 -8.43 5.77 -7.81
N GLY A 69 -7.43 6.52 -8.32
CA GLY A 69 -7.62 7.57 -9.30
C GLY A 69 -8.07 7.11 -10.67
N GLU A 70 -7.92 5.82 -10.98
CA GLU A 70 -8.29 5.21 -12.26
C GLU A 70 -9.58 4.37 -12.18
N THR A 71 -10.16 4.20 -10.98
CA THR A 71 -11.40 3.42 -10.84
C THR A 71 -12.61 4.19 -11.34
N PRO A 72 -13.48 3.57 -12.14
CA PRO A 72 -14.76 4.17 -12.55
C PRO A 72 -15.60 4.57 -11.34
N THR A 73 -16.35 5.68 -11.43
CA THR A 73 -17.19 6.21 -10.34
C THR A 73 -18.25 5.21 -9.87
N VAL A 74 -18.72 4.33 -10.77
CA VAL A 74 -19.68 3.26 -10.45
C VAL A 74 -19.13 2.25 -9.43
N LEU A 75 -17.81 2.14 -9.29
CA LEU A 75 -17.15 1.26 -8.32
C LEU A 75 -16.85 1.97 -6.99
N TRP A 76 -17.12 3.25 -6.89
CA TRP A 76 -16.92 3.99 -5.65
C TRP A 76 -17.96 3.59 -4.59
N PRO A 77 -17.56 3.56 -3.32
CA PRO A 77 -16.25 3.86 -2.74
C PRO A 77 -15.32 2.64 -2.61
N HIS A 78 -15.67 1.48 -3.18
CA HIS A 78 -14.96 0.20 -2.89
C HIS A 78 -13.68 -0.01 -3.71
N HIS A 79 -13.50 0.71 -4.81
CA HIS A 79 -12.29 0.70 -5.65
C HIS A 79 -11.77 -0.71 -6.01
N ARG A 80 -12.67 -1.62 -6.39
CA ARG A 80 -12.26 -2.95 -6.86
C ARG A 80 -11.23 -2.81 -7.98
N LEU A 81 -10.18 -3.64 -7.96
CA LEU A 81 -9.09 -3.66 -8.94
C LEU A 81 -8.14 -2.43 -8.88
N HIS A 82 -8.22 -1.56 -7.85
CA HIS A 82 -7.31 -0.40 -7.77
C HIS A 82 -5.82 -0.81 -7.77
N ASN A 83 -5.48 -1.99 -7.23
CA ASN A 83 -4.12 -2.50 -7.24
C ASN A 83 -3.59 -2.66 -8.67
N GLN A 84 -4.34 -3.35 -9.55
CA GLN A 84 -3.99 -3.55 -10.95
C GLN A 84 -4.03 -2.24 -11.75
N LEU A 85 -5.06 -1.44 -11.52
CA LEU A 85 -5.22 -0.13 -12.16
C LEU A 85 -4.11 0.85 -11.77
N GLY A 86 -3.49 0.67 -10.60
CA GLY A 86 -2.39 1.50 -10.11
C GLY A 86 -1.07 1.35 -10.88
N ILE A 87 -0.91 0.25 -11.63
CA ILE A 87 0.35 -0.03 -12.34
C ILE A 87 0.62 0.98 -13.46
N LYS A 88 -0.41 1.34 -14.24
CA LYS A 88 -0.25 2.31 -15.33
C LYS A 88 0.17 3.69 -14.81
N PRO A 89 -0.53 4.33 -13.86
CA PRO A 89 -0.10 5.62 -13.32
C PRO A 89 1.25 5.55 -12.61
N LEU A 90 1.59 4.45 -11.93
CA LEU A 90 2.93 4.27 -11.36
C LEU A 90 4.01 4.34 -12.44
N LYS A 91 3.88 3.57 -13.53
CA LYS A 91 4.86 3.57 -14.62
C LYS A 91 4.97 4.94 -15.28
N CYS A 92 3.85 5.62 -15.55
CA CYS A 92 3.85 6.97 -16.11
C CYS A 92 4.59 7.97 -15.20
N LEU A 93 4.35 7.91 -13.90
CA LEU A 93 5.04 8.73 -12.90
C LEU A 93 6.55 8.44 -12.88
N CYS A 94 6.94 7.16 -12.82
CA CYS A 94 8.35 6.75 -12.79
C CYS A 94 9.09 7.17 -14.05
N GLN A 95 8.50 6.98 -15.23
CA GLN A 95 9.10 7.39 -16.50
C GLN A 95 9.26 8.91 -16.59
N ARG A 96 8.23 9.67 -16.23
CA ARG A 96 8.23 11.14 -16.31
C ARG A 96 9.23 11.78 -15.35
N LEU A 97 9.37 11.24 -14.14
CA LEU A 97 10.28 11.74 -13.11
C LEU A 97 11.65 11.06 -13.13
N ARG A 98 11.90 10.13 -14.07
CA ARG A 98 13.14 9.33 -14.15
C ARG A 98 13.49 8.67 -12.81
N VAL A 99 12.49 8.04 -12.19
CA VAL A 99 12.64 7.37 -10.90
C VAL A 99 13.60 6.19 -11.04
N PRO A 100 14.54 5.98 -10.10
CA PRO A 100 15.45 4.84 -10.13
C PRO A 100 14.69 3.50 -10.12
N THR A 101 15.26 2.50 -10.80
CA THR A 101 14.60 1.19 -11.02
C THR A 101 14.26 0.45 -9.73
N ASP A 102 15.08 0.55 -8.69
CA ASP A 102 14.83 -0.07 -7.38
C ASP A 102 13.60 0.53 -6.68
N TYR A 103 13.38 1.86 -6.80
CA TYR A 103 12.18 2.53 -6.32
C TYR A 103 10.93 2.05 -7.06
N GLU A 104 10.99 2.01 -8.40
CA GLU A 104 9.87 1.57 -9.24
C GLU A 104 9.51 0.11 -8.92
N GLN A 105 10.50 -0.78 -8.87
CA GLN A 105 10.30 -2.20 -8.58
C GLN A 105 9.67 -2.42 -7.20
N PHE A 106 10.13 -1.69 -6.18
CA PHE A 106 9.56 -1.81 -4.85
C PHE A 106 8.15 -1.22 -4.77
N ALA A 107 7.93 -0.03 -5.35
CA ALA A 107 6.61 0.57 -5.44
C ALA A 107 5.61 -0.31 -6.21
N TYR A 108 6.05 -0.98 -7.28
CA TYR A 108 5.23 -1.93 -8.05
C TYR A 108 4.66 -3.04 -7.17
N ILE A 109 5.51 -3.64 -6.32
CA ILE A 109 5.11 -4.68 -5.38
C ILE A 109 4.10 -4.15 -4.36
N VAL A 110 4.36 -2.96 -3.80
CA VAL A 110 3.48 -2.34 -2.80
C VAL A 110 2.13 -2.00 -3.43
N VAL A 111 2.10 -1.39 -4.62
CA VAL A 111 0.85 -1.08 -5.35
C VAL A 111 0.03 -2.35 -5.58
N LEU A 112 0.64 -3.45 -6.01
CA LEU A 112 -0.09 -4.69 -6.32
C LEU A 112 -0.58 -5.44 -5.09
N TYR A 113 0.19 -5.44 -4.00
CA TYR A 113 -0.02 -6.42 -2.94
C TYR A 113 -0.26 -5.85 -1.54
N HIS A 114 -0.20 -4.51 -1.32
CA HIS A 114 -0.39 -3.95 0.01
C HIS A 114 -1.73 -4.36 0.65
N SER A 115 -2.79 -4.42 -0.12
CA SER A 115 -4.13 -4.78 0.38
C SER A 115 -4.27 -6.26 0.75
N GLU A 116 -3.35 -7.14 0.30
CA GLU A 116 -3.37 -8.57 0.62
C GLU A 116 -3.19 -8.83 2.12
N MET A 117 -2.46 -7.95 2.82
CA MET A 117 -2.26 -8.04 4.27
C MET A 117 -3.54 -7.83 5.08
N HIS A 118 -4.56 -7.13 4.52
CA HIS A 118 -5.84 -6.98 5.22
C HIS A 118 -6.63 -8.27 5.33
N HIS A 119 -6.32 -9.25 4.49
CA HIS A 119 -7.01 -10.53 4.43
C HIS A 119 -6.10 -11.73 4.80
N LEU A 120 -4.95 -11.44 5.43
CA LEU A 120 -3.89 -12.41 5.63
C LEU A 120 -4.35 -13.68 6.33
N TYR A 121 -5.07 -13.56 7.44
CA TYR A 121 -5.58 -14.71 8.22
C TYR A 121 -6.59 -15.59 7.46
N ARG A 122 -7.23 -15.04 6.44
CA ARG A 122 -8.21 -15.77 5.61
C ARG A 122 -7.59 -16.46 4.40
N LYS A 123 -6.30 -16.23 4.14
CA LYS A 123 -5.64 -16.77 2.93
C LYS A 123 -5.26 -18.24 3.04
N GLY A 124 -5.18 -18.77 4.25
CA GLY A 124 -4.61 -20.10 4.49
C GLY A 124 -3.11 -20.18 4.11
N ALA A 125 -2.49 -21.30 4.40
CA ALA A 125 -1.05 -21.48 4.21
C ALA A 125 -0.62 -21.30 2.75
N GLN A 126 -1.33 -21.94 1.82
CA GLN A 126 -1.04 -21.86 0.38
C GLN A 126 -1.13 -20.42 -0.15
N GLY A 127 -2.14 -19.65 0.29
CA GLY A 127 -2.31 -18.26 -0.14
C GLY A 127 -1.20 -17.34 0.38
N ILE A 128 -0.70 -17.61 1.60
CA ILE A 128 0.40 -16.84 2.21
C ILE A 128 1.73 -17.16 1.51
N VAL A 129 2.03 -18.43 1.26
CA VAL A 129 3.24 -18.84 0.52
C VAL A 129 3.20 -18.27 -0.90
N SER A 130 2.05 -18.31 -1.60
CA SER A 130 1.88 -17.67 -2.90
C SER A 130 2.11 -16.16 -2.86
N LEU A 131 1.73 -15.48 -1.78
CA LEU A 131 2.02 -14.05 -1.61
C LEU A 131 3.53 -13.82 -1.47
N LEU A 132 4.22 -14.62 -0.67
CA LEU A 132 5.68 -14.55 -0.53
C LEU A 132 6.41 -14.77 -1.88
N ASP A 133 5.93 -15.72 -2.71
CA ASP A 133 6.47 -15.92 -4.06
C ASP A 133 6.26 -14.67 -4.95
N LYS A 134 5.07 -14.07 -4.93
CA LYS A 134 4.76 -12.84 -5.68
C LYS A 134 5.59 -11.63 -5.22
N LEU A 135 5.98 -11.60 -3.95
CA LEU A 135 6.87 -10.59 -3.39
C LEU A 135 8.35 -10.83 -3.75
N ASP A 136 8.66 -11.95 -4.42
CA ASP A 136 10.02 -12.39 -4.69
C ASP A 136 10.86 -12.58 -3.41
N ALA A 137 10.20 -13.06 -2.34
CA ALA A 137 10.73 -13.13 -0.98
C ALA A 137 12.00 -13.99 -0.85
N TRP A 138 12.16 -14.97 -1.72
CA TRP A 138 13.27 -15.93 -1.64
C TRP A 138 14.57 -15.42 -2.27
N ARG A 139 14.45 -14.60 -3.32
CA ARG A 139 15.61 -13.99 -4.00
C ARG A 139 15.94 -12.61 -3.44
N LYS A 140 14.92 -11.89 -2.92
CA LYS A 140 15.04 -10.53 -2.41
C LYS A 140 14.41 -10.42 -1.01
N PRO A 141 14.94 -11.18 -0.03
CA PRO A 141 14.38 -11.25 1.32
C PRO A 141 14.35 -9.88 2.05
N GLU A 142 15.27 -8.99 1.68
CA GLU A 142 15.38 -7.63 2.22
C GLU A 142 14.14 -6.74 1.94
N ARG A 143 13.26 -7.17 1.02
CA ARG A 143 12.02 -6.45 0.68
C ARG A 143 10.87 -6.70 1.65
N ILE A 144 10.92 -7.79 2.41
CA ILE A 144 9.76 -8.27 3.17
C ILE A 144 9.44 -7.34 4.35
N GLU A 145 10.42 -6.98 5.16
CA GLU A 145 10.20 -6.03 6.26
C GLU A 145 9.73 -4.64 5.76
N PRO A 146 10.37 -4.03 4.74
CA PRO A 146 9.87 -2.80 4.12
C PRO A 146 8.45 -2.91 3.56
N PHE A 147 8.09 -4.04 2.95
CA PHE A 147 6.72 -4.29 2.46
C PHE A 147 5.71 -4.35 3.61
N VAL A 148 6.02 -5.09 4.67
CA VAL A 148 5.19 -5.17 5.88
C VAL A 148 5.03 -3.79 6.53
N LEU A 149 6.11 -2.99 6.57
CA LEU A 149 6.06 -1.62 7.06
C LEU A 149 5.11 -0.75 6.24
N CYS A 150 5.12 -0.86 4.90
CA CYS A 150 4.16 -0.17 4.04
C CYS A 150 2.71 -0.55 4.38
N CYS A 151 2.41 -1.85 4.48
CA CYS A 151 1.06 -2.33 4.81
C CYS A 151 0.60 -1.88 6.20
N MET A 152 1.52 -1.88 7.17
CA MET A 152 1.25 -1.36 8.52
C MET A 152 0.98 0.16 8.48
N CYS A 153 1.72 0.93 7.69
CA CYS A 153 1.52 2.37 7.56
C CYS A 153 0.21 2.70 6.83
N ASP A 154 -0.20 1.91 5.85
CA ASP A 154 -1.52 2.01 5.23
C ASP A 154 -2.64 1.84 6.27
N PHE A 155 -2.51 0.84 7.14
CA PHE A 155 -3.48 0.60 8.20
C PHE A 155 -3.47 1.71 9.27
N LEU A 156 -2.30 2.04 9.82
CA LEU A 156 -2.13 3.03 10.89
C LEU A 156 -2.28 4.48 10.41
N GLY A 157 -2.19 4.74 9.12
CA GLY A 157 -2.42 6.04 8.52
C GLY A 157 -3.90 6.43 8.41
N ARG A 158 -4.83 5.55 8.78
CA ARG A 158 -6.27 5.81 8.79
C ARG A 158 -6.68 6.58 10.04
N LYS A 159 -7.60 7.52 9.88
CA LYS A 159 -8.12 8.30 11.00
C LYS A 159 -8.76 7.41 12.07
N GLY A 160 -8.25 7.51 13.31
CA GLY A 160 -8.70 6.69 14.45
C GLY A 160 -8.08 5.29 14.52
N PHE A 161 -7.08 4.99 13.66
CA PHE A 161 -6.34 3.73 13.68
C PHE A 161 -4.87 3.93 14.10
N GLU A 162 -4.45 5.14 14.36
CA GLU A 162 -3.05 5.56 14.52
C GLU A 162 -2.27 4.75 15.57
N ASN A 163 -2.98 4.27 16.61
CA ASN A 163 -2.41 3.52 17.74
C ASN A 163 -2.95 2.09 17.87
N ARG A 164 -3.62 1.57 16.83
CA ARG A 164 -4.13 0.20 16.87
C ARG A 164 -3.00 -0.81 16.70
N PRO A 165 -3.11 -2.00 17.33
CA PRO A 165 -2.18 -3.08 17.05
C PRO A 165 -2.32 -3.55 15.59
N PHE A 166 -1.20 -3.99 15.00
CA PHE A 166 -1.19 -4.60 13.68
C PHE A 166 -0.50 -5.98 13.76
N PRO A 167 -1.14 -6.99 14.38
CA PRO A 167 -0.54 -8.29 14.66
C PRO A 167 -0.18 -9.06 13.39
N ARG A 168 -0.82 -8.75 12.25
CA ARG A 168 -0.50 -9.33 10.95
C ARG A 168 0.96 -9.14 10.54
N ALA A 169 1.61 -8.08 11.01
CA ALA A 169 3.04 -7.86 10.73
C ALA A 169 3.87 -8.99 11.30
N GLN A 170 3.72 -9.26 12.61
CA GLN A 170 4.48 -10.33 13.28
C GLN A 170 4.13 -11.69 12.69
N TYR A 171 2.85 -11.96 12.48
CA TYR A 171 2.37 -13.21 11.88
C TYR A 171 3.03 -13.48 10.53
N PHE A 172 3.02 -12.51 9.62
CA PHE A 172 3.63 -12.66 8.29
C PHE A 172 5.15 -12.82 8.34
N LEU A 173 5.83 -12.06 9.20
CA LEU A 173 7.28 -12.14 9.38
C LEU A 173 7.70 -13.48 10.00
N SER A 174 6.94 -14.04 10.94
CA SER A 174 7.18 -15.37 11.50
C SER A 174 7.08 -16.45 10.42
N ILE A 175 6.02 -16.40 9.60
CA ILE A 175 5.85 -17.33 8.47
C ILE A 175 7.00 -17.20 7.48
N PHE A 176 7.38 -15.97 7.10
CA PHE A 176 8.53 -15.75 6.22
C PHE A 176 9.81 -16.36 6.80
N SER A 177 10.07 -16.16 8.09
CA SER A 177 11.24 -16.72 8.78
C SER A 177 11.28 -18.23 8.75
N ILE A 178 10.14 -18.89 8.94
CA ILE A 178 10.02 -20.35 8.85
C ILE A 178 10.30 -20.83 7.42
N CYS A 179 9.64 -20.23 6.43
CA CYS A 179 9.71 -20.65 5.03
C CYS A 179 11.07 -20.42 4.37
N ARG A 180 11.83 -19.39 4.78
CA ARG A 180 13.13 -19.06 4.18
C ARG A 180 14.21 -20.12 4.42
N ASN A 181 13.99 -21.00 5.39
CA ASN A 181 14.92 -22.08 5.70
C ASN A 181 14.80 -23.29 4.77
N VAL A 182 13.72 -23.40 3.99
CA VAL A 182 13.55 -24.45 2.97
C VAL A 182 14.54 -24.23 1.83
N LYS A 183 15.48 -25.15 1.64
CA LYS A 183 16.57 -25.06 0.67
C LYS A 183 16.38 -26.08 -0.46
N ALA A 184 16.72 -25.67 -1.69
CA ALA A 184 16.65 -26.55 -2.85
C ALA A 184 17.56 -27.78 -2.74
N LYS A 185 18.66 -27.67 -1.98
CA LYS A 185 19.65 -28.75 -1.81
C LYS A 185 19.02 -30.06 -1.35
N GLU A 186 18.12 -30.02 -0.37
CA GLU A 186 17.43 -31.22 0.18
C GLU A 186 16.66 -31.98 -0.91
N PHE A 187 16.04 -31.27 -1.85
CA PHE A 187 15.25 -31.86 -2.93
C PHE A 187 16.14 -32.36 -4.08
N VAL A 188 17.26 -31.67 -4.34
CA VAL A 188 18.26 -32.15 -5.30
C VAL A 188 18.89 -33.45 -4.81
N GLU A 189 19.26 -33.57 -3.55
CA GLU A 189 19.81 -34.78 -2.92
C GLU A 189 18.78 -35.93 -2.91
N ALA A 190 17.49 -35.61 -2.81
CA ALA A 190 16.40 -36.58 -2.97
C ALA A 190 16.07 -36.97 -4.41
N GLY A 191 16.84 -36.46 -5.41
CA GLY A 191 16.74 -36.87 -6.82
C GLY A 191 15.77 -36.04 -7.67
N PHE A 192 15.10 -35.00 -7.11
CA PHE A 192 14.21 -34.12 -7.88
C PHE A 192 15.03 -33.22 -8.82
N LYS A 193 14.40 -32.79 -9.94
CA LYS A 193 15.05 -31.95 -10.96
C LYS A 193 14.11 -30.85 -11.49
N GLY A 194 14.69 -29.77 -11.93
CA GLY A 194 13.99 -28.71 -12.65
C GLY A 194 12.79 -28.16 -11.88
N LYS A 195 11.61 -28.19 -12.50
CA LYS A 195 10.36 -27.68 -11.95
C LYS A 195 9.92 -28.42 -10.68
N ASP A 196 10.18 -29.73 -10.59
CA ASP A 196 9.76 -30.54 -9.45
C ASP A 196 10.39 -30.05 -8.15
N ILE A 197 11.63 -29.53 -8.20
CA ILE A 197 12.28 -28.90 -7.02
C ILE A 197 11.45 -27.72 -6.54
N ALA A 198 11.04 -26.83 -7.44
CA ALA A 198 10.24 -25.65 -7.08
C ALA A 198 8.88 -26.04 -6.48
N ASP A 199 8.21 -27.01 -7.09
CA ASP A 199 6.90 -27.51 -6.64
C ASP A 199 7.02 -28.19 -5.26
N LYS A 200 8.08 -28.94 -5.01
CA LYS A 200 8.36 -29.58 -3.71
C LYS A 200 8.71 -28.55 -2.63
N MET A 201 9.52 -27.55 -2.98
CA MET A 201 9.83 -26.43 -2.07
C MET A 201 8.56 -25.65 -1.69
N PHE A 202 7.69 -25.39 -2.65
CA PHE A 202 6.41 -24.73 -2.40
C PHE A 202 5.56 -25.57 -1.44
N SER A 203 5.37 -26.87 -1.74
CA SER A 203 4.59 -27.78 -0.90
C SER A 203 5.15 -27.88 0.52
N LYS A 204 6.49 -27.95 0.68
CA LYS A 204 7.14 -27.98 2.00
C LYS A 204 6.92 -26.69 2.79
N ARG A 205 6.96 -25.55 2.12
CA ARG A 205 6.64 -24.25 2.76
C ARG A 205 5.19 -24.20 3.23
N VAL A 206 4.25 -24.70 2.40
CA VAL A 206 2.82 -24.77 2.76
C VAL A 206 2.62 -25.65 4.00
N GLU A 207 3.22 -26.85 4.03
CA GLU A 207 3.18 -27.75 5.18
C GLU A 207 3.68 -27.06 6.47
N LEU A 208 4.83 -26.40 6.41
CA LEU A 208 5.41 -25.69 7.55
C LEU A 208 4.51 -24.55 8.07
N VAL A 209 3.83 -23.85 7.13
CA VAL A 209 2.88 -22.80 7.50
C VAL A 209 1.62 -23.36 8.10
N GLU A 210 1.09 -24.49 7.59
CA GLU A 210 -0.06 -25.18 8.17
C GLU A 210 0.24 -25.62 9.60
N ASP A 211 1.42 -26.21 9.84
CA ASP A 211 1.83 -26.64 11.17
C ASP A 211 2.00 -25.45 12.11
N TYR A 212 2.59 -24.35 11.64
CA TYR A 212 2.68 -23.12 12.44
C TYR A 212 1.29 -22.56 12.81
N ILE A 213 0.35 -22.52 11.86
CA ILE A 213 -1.01 -22.04 12.11
C ILE A 213 -1.71 -22.87 13.19
N LYS A 214 -1.52 -24.20 13.20
CA LYS A 214 -2.09 -25.10 14.22
C LYS A 214 -1.57 -24.83 15.65
N THR A 215 -0.38 -24.23 15.77
CA THR A 215 0.20 -23.88 17.07
C THR A 215 -0.34 -22.56 17.65
N LEU A 216 -1.02 -21.76 16.83
CA LEU A 216 -1.52 -20.45 17.26
C LEU A 216 -2.89 -20.60 17.94
N PRO A 217 -3.15 -19.81 19.01
CA PRO A 217 -4.48 -19.72 19.60
C PRO A 217 -5.50 -19.18 18.58
N GLU A 218 -6.73 -19.68 18.61
CA GLU A 218 -7.80 -19.17 17.72
C GLU A 218 -8.02 -17.65 17.86
N GLU A 219 -7.77 -17.09 19.04
CA GLU A 219 -7.88 -15.66 19.32
C GLU A 219 -6.88 -14.83 18.50
N GLU A 220 -5.68 -15.34 18.23
CA GLU A 220 -4.67 -14.67 17.38
C GLU A 220 -5.04 -14.68 15.89
N LEU A 221 -5.81 -15.68 15.46
CA LEU A 221 -6.31 -15.81 14.10
C LEU A 221 -7.59 -14.99 13.86
N ASN A 222 -8.32 -14.67 14.94
CA ASN A 222 -9.50 -13.81 14.92
C ASN A 222 -9.09 -12.35 15.13
N ASP A 223 -8.77 -11.69 14.04
CA ASP A 223 -8.27 -10.32 14.05
C ASP A 223 -9.37 -9.29 14.35
N SER A 224 -9.53 -8.97 15.63
CA SER A 224 -10.39 -7.87 16.10
C SER A 224 -9.89 -6.47 15.70
N SER A 225 -8.67 -6.34 15.19
CA SER A 225 -8.12 -5.04 14.76
C SER A 225 -8.90 -4.43 13.58
N ASN A 226 -9.68 -5.24 12.86
CA ASN A 226 -10.61 -4.83 11.81
C ASN A 226 -12.00 -4.44 12.31
N GLU A 227 -12.27 -4.47 13.62
CA GLU A 227 -13.55 -4.03 14.13
C GLU A 227 -13.74 -2.51 13.94
N LYS A 228 -15.00 -2.12 13.72
CA LYS A 228 -15.38 -0.71 13.53
C LYS A 228 -14.80 0.16 14.66
N PRO A 229 -14.27 1.34 14.37
CA PRO A 229 -14.07 2.32 15.43
C PRO A 229 -15.40 2.56 16.14
N ALA A 230 -15.39 2.49 17.46
CA ALA A 230 -16.58 2.40 18.33
C ALA A 230 -17.59 3.56 18.22
N ASN A 231 -17.44 4.54 17.33
CA ASN A 231 -18.31 5.72 17.23
C ASN A 231 -18.47 6.31 15.81
N VAL A 232 -18.50 5.50 14.75
CA VAL A 232 -18.89 6.03 13.44
C VAL A 232 -20.41 5.89 13.26
N LYS A 233 -21.18 6.89 13.70
CA LYS A 233 -22.56 7.05 13.25
C LYS A 233 -22.51 7.28 11.73
N GLU A 234 -23.11 6.37 10.97
CA GLU A 234 -23.27 6.47 9.52
C GLU A 234 -24.10 7.71 9.18
N LYS A 235 -23.46 8.84 8.97
CA LYS A 235 -24.05 9.93 8.20
C LYS A 235 -23.72 9.69 6.74
N VAL A 236 -24.55 8.93 6.06
CA VAL A 236 -24.56 8.85 4.60
C VAL A 236 -25.01 10.21 4.09
N LYS A 237 -24.08 11.10 3.81
CA LYS A 237 -24.30 12.22 2.89
C LYS A 237 -23.83 11.76 1.52
N THR A 238 -24.75 11.72 0.57
CA THR A 238 -24.47 11.61 -0.86
C THR A 238 -23.36 12.61 -1.21
N TYR A 239 -22.21 12.08 -1.65
CA TYR A 239 -21.07 12.89 -2.01
C TYR A 239 -21.26 13.37 -3.45
N GLU A 240 -21.96 14.50 -3.62
CA GLU A 240 -22.00 15.20 -4.88
C GLU A 240 -20.68 15.93 -5.10
N ARG A 241 -20.02 15.67 -6.23
CA ARG A 241 -18.85 16.42 -6.68
C ARG A 241 -19.24 17.89 -6.78
N LYS A 242 -18.82 18.72 -5.85
CA LYS A 242 -18.88 20.17 -6.06
C LYS A 242 -17.97 20.48 -7.27
N PRO A 243 -18.51 21.10 -8.34
CA PRO A 243 -17.66 21.55 -9.44
C PRO A 243 -16.58 22.45 -8.86
N GLN A 244 -15.33 22.22 -9.31
CA GLN A 244 -14.20 23.07 -8.91
C GLN A 244 -14.56 24.51 -9.30
N ASN A 245 -14.83 25.34 -8.30
CA ASN A 245 -15.08 26.75 -8.51
C ASN A 245 -13.86 27.33 -9.27
N LYS A 246 -14.10 27.80 -10.50
CA LYS A 246 -13.17 28.65 -11.23
C LYS A 246 -12.90 29.87 -10.35
N LEU A 247 -11.81 29.86 -9.60
CA LEU A 247 -11.30 31.05 -8.93
C LEU A 247 -11.04 32.09 -10.03
N LYS A 248 -11.88 33.12 -10.09
CA LYS A 248 -11.60 34.30 -10.87
C LYS A 248 -10.31 34.91 -10.36
N ILE A 249 -9.25 34.78 -11.14
CA ILE A 249 -8.00 35.48 -10.89
C ILE A 249 -8.28 36.97 -11.11
N GLN A 250 -8.45 37.72 -10.02
CA GLN A 250 -8.33 39.17 -10.12
C GLN A 250 -6.89 39.49 -10.51
N LYS A 251 -6.74 40.07 -11.70
CA LYS A 251 -5.48 40.66 -12.19
C LYS A 251 -5.10 41.80 -11.25
N GLY A 252 -4.32 41.52 -10.24
CA GLY A 252 -3.66 42.50 -9.39
C GLY A 252 -2.20 42.59 -9.77
N PHE A 253 -1.80 43.75 -10.24
CA PHE A 253 -0.47 44.14 -10.67
C PHE A 253 0.61 43.80 -9.63
N PHE A 254 1.58 42.95 -9.99
CA PHE A 254 2.88 42.93 -9.33
C PHE A 254 3.90 43.59 -10.27
N LYS A 255 4.19 44.89 -10.04
CA LYS A 255 5.36 45.58 -10.58
C LYS A 255 6.59 45.14 -9.78
N LEU A 256 7.40 44.28 -10.35
CA LEU A 256 8.77 44.07 -9.90
C LEU A 256 9.61 45.25 -10.36
N ARG A 257 10.05 46.11 -9.43
CA ARG A 257 11.16 47.06 -9.64
C ARG A 257 12.47 46.26 -9.59
N LEU A 258 13.13 46.12 -10.71
CA LEU A 258 14.54 45.82 -10.77
C LEU A 258 15.31 47.10 -10.40
N ASN A 259 15.95 47.13 -9.25
CA ASN A 259 17.00 48.11 -8.96
C ASN A 259 18.32 47.54 -9.51
N GLN A 260 18.85 48.18 -10.50
CA GLN A 260 20.27 48.17 -10.85
C GLN A 260 21.02 48.96 -9.78
N ASN A 261 22.01 48.32 -9.15
CA ASN A 261 23.36 48.85 -8.91
C ASN A 261 24.25 47.68 -8.52
#